data_83b6ade355a2f00bf718bc7ee39414b2
#
_entry.id   83b6ade355a2f00bf718bc7ee39414b2
#
_cell.length_a   1.000
_cell.length_b   1.000
_cell.length_c   1.000
_cell.angle_alpha   90.00
_cell.angle_beta   90.00
_cell.angle_gamma   90.00
#
_symmetry.space_group_name_H-M   'P 1'
#
loop_
_entity.id
_entity.type
_entity.pdbx_description
1 polymer ?
#
loop_
_entity_poly.entity_id
_entity_poly.type
_entity_poly.pdbx_seq_one_letter_code
_entity_poly.pdbx_strand_id
1 'polypeptide(L)'
;MASPFAAQTLTSRAVIRLAGESPLDFLHNLLTCQLAGLPERTWAYGALLSAQGKIQHDVFVIHDGGTVFVDCAASQTNGLLQKLKLYRLRAKIEITVDESLAVAVGTNEGLAAPDPRLPAMGLRGLVPKGSLP
;
A
#
# COMPACT_ATOMS: atom_id res chain seq x y z
N MET A 1 -13.85 3.82 -17.35
CA MET A 1 -14.96 3.16 -16.65
C MET A 1 -15.33 3.96 -15.40
N ALA A 2 -16.60 4.19 -15.20
CA ALA A 2 -17.06 4.89 -14.01
C ALA A 2 -17.03 3.97 -12.79
N SER A 3 -16.54 4.48 -11.66
CA SER A 3 -16.59 3.76 -10.39
C SER A 3 -18.02 3.79 -9.85
N PRO A 4 -18.48 2.72 -9.15
CA PRO A 4 -19.78 2.76 -8.48
C PRO A 4 -19.79 3.69 -7.28
N PHE A 5 -18.61 4.17 -6.84
CA PHE A 5 -18.48 5.04 -5.68
C PHE A 5 -18.10 6.45 -6.10
N ALA A 6 -18.58 7.45 -5.37
CA ALA A 6 -18.13 8.82 -5.54
C ALA A 6 -16.64 8.91 -5.16
N ALA A 7 -15.90 9.76 -5.89
CA ALA A 7 -14.49 9.98 -5.59
C ALA A 7 -14.34 10.60 -4.20
N GLN A 8 -13.56 9.95 -3.34
CA GLN A 8 -13.35 10.45 -1.99
C GLN A 8 -12.03 9.94 -1.40
N THR A 9 -11.48 10.73 -0.49
CA THR A 9 -10.30 10.35 0.29
C THR A 9 -10.70 9.54 1.50
N LEU A 10 -9.92 8.48 1.79
CA LEU A 10 -10.10 7.66 2.99
C LEU A 10 -9.15 8.16 4.08
N THR A 11 -9.68 8.94 5.03
CA THR A 11 -8.87 9.56 6.09
C THR A 11 -8.37 8.54 7.13
N SER A 12 -8.93 7.34 7.15
CA SER A 12 -8.52 6.27 8.05
C SER A 12 -7.31 5.48 7.53
N ARG A 13 -6.82 5.82 6.35
CA ARG A 13 -5.68 5.14 5.73
C ARG A 13 -4.49 6.09 5.62
N ALA A 14 -3.31 5.51 5.54
CA ALA A 14 -2.06 6.25 5.35
C ALA A 14 -1.15 5.47 4.42
N VAL A 15 -0.07 6.11 3.96
CA VAL A 15 0.83 5.54 2.95
C VAL A 15 2.24 5.46 3.50
N ILE A 16 2.84 4.28 3.40
CA ILE A 16 4.28 4.08 3.64
C ILE A 16 4.95 3.87 2.29
N ARG A 17 6.07 4.55 2.09
CA ARG A 17 6.83 4.50 0.85
C ARG A 17 8.12 3.72 1.09
N LEU A 18 8.41 2.78 0.19
CA LEU A 18 9.65 2.00 0.20
C LEU A 18 10.39 2.23 -1.12
N ALA A 19 11.66 2.62 -1.01
CA ALA A 19 12.50 2.87 -2.18
C ALA A 19 13.88 2.28 -1.92
N GLY A 20 14.63 2.00 -3.00
CA GLY A 20 15.98 1.45 -2.91
C GLY A 20 16.11 0.14 -3.66
N GLU A 21 16.84 -0.81 -3.11
CA GLU A 21 17.12 -2.08 -3.75
C GLU A 21 16.01 -3.10 -3.47
N SER A 22 15.26 -3.47 -4.53
CA SER A 22 14.27 -4.55 -4.50
C SER A 22 13.25 -4.47 -3.35
N PRO A 23 12.58 -3.31 -3.15
CA PRO A 23 11.62 -3.19 -2.06
C PRO A 23 10.43 -4.15 -2.19
N LEU A 24 10.03 -4.49 -3.41
CA LEU A 24 8.92 -5.41 -3.62
C LEU A 24 9.27 -6.83 -3.15
N ASP A 25 10.50 -7.29 -3.44
CA ASP A 25 10.98 -8.60 -2.98
C ASP A 25 11.05 -8.66 -1.46
N PHE A 26 11.49 -7.57 -0.84
CA PHE A 26 11.52 -7.45 0.61
C PHE A 26 10.11 -7.68 1.21
N LEU A 27 9.11 -7.01 0.67
CA LEU A 27 7.72 -7.16 1.14
C LEU A 27 7.16 -8.54 0.82
N HIS A 28 7.51 -9.10 -0.35
CA HIS A 28 7.05 -10.43 -0.73
C HIS A 28 7.41 -11.49 0.33
N ASN A 29 8.56 -11.35 0.96
CA ASN A 29 9.01 -12.28 1.99
C ASN A 29 8.35 -12.06 3.35
N LEU A 30 7.67 -10.93 3.55
CA LEU A 30 7.03 -10.60 4.82
C LEU A 30 5.53 -10.72 4.82
N LEU A 31 4.89 -10.43 3.68
CA LEU A 31 3.44 -10.37 3.58
C LEU A 31 2.86 -11.68 3.05
N THR A 32 1.59 -11.90 3.31
CA THR A 32 0.90 -13.12 2.88
C THR A 32 0.56 -13.14 1.40
N CYS A 33 0.57 -11.98 0.73
CA CYS A 33 0.19 -11.88 -0.67
C CYS A 33 1.38 -12.14 -1.60
N GLN A 34 1.06 -12.57 -2.83
CA GLN A 34 2.05 -12.79 -3.87
C GLN A 34 2.44 -11.44 -4.50
N LEU A 35 3.67 -11.01 -4.28
CA LEU A 35 4.19 -9.76 -4.84
C LEU A 35 5.20 -10.00 -5.96
N ALA A 36 5.86 -11.17 -5.98
CA ALA A 36 6.79 -11.50 -7.06
C ALA A 36 6.01 -11.56 -8.38
N GLY A 37 6.46 -10.76 -9.35
CA GLY A 37 5.79 -10.67 -10.64
C GLY A 37 4.54 -9.78 -10.67
N LEU A 38 4.24 -9.08 -9.58
CA LEU A 38 3.11 -8.14 -9.58
C LEU A 38 3.36 -7.04 -10.63
N PRO A 39 2.44 -6.86 -11.61
CA PRO A 39 2.61 -5.79 -12.58
C PRO A 39 2.62 -4.42 -11.92
N GLU A 40 3.36 -3.48 -12.50
CA GLU A 40 3.33 -2.10 -12.04
C GLU A 40 1.90 -1.54 -12.13
N ARG A 41 1.57 -0.62 -11.23
CA ARG A 41 0.28 0.07 -11.17
C ARG A 41 -0.88 -0.89 -10.96
N THR A 42 -0.62 -1.98 -10.23
CA THR A 42 -1.61 -3.00 -9.87
C THR A 42 -1.54 -3.22 -8.37
N TRP A 43 -2.70 -3.30 -7.72
CA TRP A 43 -2.77 -3.53 -6.29
C TRP A 43 -2.69 -5.01 -5.93
N ALA A 44 -2.03 -5.30 -4.81
CA ALA A 44 -2.16 -6.58 -4.11
C ALA A 44 -2.67 -6.30 -2.70
N TYR A 45 -3.38 -7.25 -2.12
CA TYR A 45 -3.89 -7.15 -0.75
C TYR A 45 -3.37 -8.32 0.06
N GLY A 46 -2.83 -8.05 1.24
CA GLY A 46 -2.28 -9.08 2.10
C GLY A 46 -2.12 -8.62 3.53
N ALA A 47 -1.41 -9.41 4.32
CA ALA A 47 -1.26 -9.13 5.74
C ALA A 47 0.15 -9.43 6.22
N LEU A 48 0.57 -8.69 7.25
CA LEU A 48 1.73 -9.02 8.05
C LEU A 48 1.23 -9.79 9.27
N LEU A 49 1.79 -10.99 9.46
CA LEU A 49 1.38 -11.88 10.55
C LEU A 49 2.35 -11.81 11.72
N SER A 50 1.83 -12.11 12.91
CA SER A 50 2.66 -12.36 14.09
C SER A 50 3.34 -13.71 13.98
N ALA A 51 4.27 -14.00 14.90
CA ALA A 51 4.92 -15.30 15.00
C ALA A 51 3.93 -16.44 15.21
N GLN A 52 2.75 -16.15 15.80
CA GLN A 52 1.68 -17.12 16.02
C GLN A 52 0.70 -17.24 14.86
N GLY A 53 0.95 -16.52 13.75
CA GLY A 53 0.10 -16.56 12.57
C GLY A 53 -1.12 -15.65 12.62
N LYS A 54 -1.19 -14.74 13.58
CA LYS A 54 -2.32 -13.80 13.69
C LYS A 54 -2.05 -12.56 12.84
N ILE A 55 -3.10 -12.02 12.21
CA ILE A 55 -3.02 -10.81 11.42
C ILE A 55 -2.73 -9.63 12.34
N GLN A 56 -1.59 -8.97 12.11
CA GLN A 56 -1.22 -7.75 12.83
C GLN A 56 -1.57 -6.50 12.02
N HIS A 57 -1.34 -6.55 10.71
CA HIS A 57 -1.63 -5.45 9.79
C HIS A 57 -2.13 -6.02 8.49
N ASP A 58 -3.26 -5.54 8.01
CA ASP A 58 -3.72 -5.81 6.66
C ASP A 58 -3.42 -4.59 5.79
N VAL A 59 -2.87 -4.82 4.62
CA VAL A 59 -2.32 -3.76 3.79
C VAL A 59 -2.63 -3.99 2.31
N PHE A 60 -2.60 -2.89 1.56
CA PHE A 60 -2.60 -2.91 0.10
C PHE A 60 -1.24 -2.46 -0.39
N VAL A 61 -0.75 -3.08 -1.44
CA VAL A 61 0.58 -2.79 -2.00
C VAL A 61 0.43 -2.48 -3.48
N ILE A 62 1.05 -1.39 -3.92
CA ILE A 62 1.15 -1.02 -5.33
C ILE A 62 2.56 -0.50 -5.59
N HIS A 63 3.09 -0.71 -6.79
CA HIS A 63 4.41 -0.19 -7.12
C HIS A 63 4.42 0.44 -8.51
N ASP A 64 5.35 1.36 -8.70
CA ASP A 64 5.55 2.05 -9.97
C ASP A 64 6.96 2.64 -9.97
N GLY A 65 7.70 2.45 -11.07
CA GLY A 65 9.02 3.02 -11.24
C GLY A 65 10.05 2.62 -10.18
N GLY A 66 9.93 1.43 -9.61
CA GLY A 66 10.86 0.94 -8.59
C GLY A 66 10.53 1.39 -7.16
N THR A 67 9.52 2.22 -6.99
CA THR A 67 9.03 2.65 -5.67
C THR A 67 7.79 1.83 -5.32
N VAL A 68 7.74 1.37 -4.07
CA VAL A 68 6.61 0.60 -3.55
C VAL A 68 5.86 1.43 -2.52
N PHE A 69 4.54 1.38 -2.60
CA PHE A 69 3.67 2.08 -1.66
C PHE A 69 2.80 1.07 -0.92
N VAL A 70 2.71 1.25 0.39
CA VAL A 70 1.88 0.42 1.26
C VAL A 70 0.78 1.29 1.85
N ASP A 71 -0.46 0.92 1.55
CA ASP A 71 -1.66 1.54 2.07
C ASP A 71 -2.06 0.78 3.33
N CYS A 72 -2.07 1.43 4.46
CA CYS A 72 -2.32 0.81 5.76
C CYS A 72 -3.25 1.68 6.62
N ALA A 73 -3.70 1.11 7.72
CA ALA A 73 -4.53 1.85 8.67
C ALA A 73 -3.75 3.02 9.27
N ALA A 74 -4.31 4.21 9.24
CA ALA A 74 -3.64 5.41 9.75
C ALA A 74 -3.27 5.27 11.22
N SER A 75 -4.13 4.64 12.02
CA SER A 75 -3.88 4.42 13.45
C SER A 75 -2.75 3.45 13.74
N GLN A 76 -2.33 2.65 12.75
CA GLN A 76 -1.30 1.63 12.91
C GLN A 76 -0.02 1.93 12.12
N THR A 77 0.04 3.07 11.47
CA THR A 77 1.15 3.42 10.57
C THR A 77 2.50 3.35 11.27
N ASN A 78 2.62 3.95 12.45
CA ASN A 78 3.89 3.96 13.18
C ASN A 78 4.33 2.56 13.60
N GLY A 79 3.40 1.74 14.05
CA GLY A 79 3.69 0.35 14.43
C GLY A 79 4.17 -0.47 13.24
N LEU A 80 3.52 -0.35 12.11
CA LEU A 80 3.93 -1.03 10.89
C LEU A 80 5.30 -0.53 10.41
N LEU A 81 5.51 0.80 10.41
CA LEU A 81 6.76 1.40 10.01
C LEU A 81 7.93 0.83 10.83
N GLN A 82 7.77 0.74 12.15
CA GLN A 82 8.81 0.21 13.03
C GLN A 82 9.11 -1.26 12.74
N LYS A 83 8.08 -2.06 12.49
CA LYS A 83 8.27 -3.47 12.13
C LYS A 83 9.00 -3.64 10.81
N LEU A 84 8.63 -2.86 9.80
CA LEU A 84 9.30 -2.92 8.50
C LEU A 84 10.77 -2.52 8.62
N LYS A 85 11.07 -1.50 9.40
CA LYS A 85 12.45 -1.09 9.65
C LYS A 85 13.24 -2.16 10.39
N LEU A 86 12.61 -2.84 11.34
CA LEU A 86 13.24 -3.93 12.07
C LEU A 86 13.59 -5.10 11.14
N TYR A 87 12.65 -5.50 10.28
CA TYR A 87 12.86 -6.62 9.35
C TYR A 87 13.78 -6.27 8.19
N ARG A 88 14.01 -4.98 7.93
CA ARG A 88 14.87 -4.54 6.84
C ARG A 88 16.31 -5.03 6.99
N LEU A 89 16.82 -5.10 8.22
CA LEU A 89 18.19 -5.54 8.54
C LEU A 89 19.23 -4.81 7.67
N ARG A 90 19.90 -5.54 6.78
CA ARG A 90 20.95 -5.00 5.90
C ARG A 90 20.46 -4.58 4.54
N ALA A 91 19.18 -4.73 4.27
CA ALA A 91 18.62 -4.35 2.97
C ALA A 91 18.74 -2.82 2.79
N LYS A 92 19.18 -2.40 1.61
CA LYS A 92 19.33 -0.98 1.28
C LYS A 92 18.01 -0.42 0.78
N ILE A 93 17.06 -0.30 1.69
CA ILE A 93 15.70 0.16 1.41
C ILE A 93 15.39 1.30 2.37
N GLU A 94 14.94 2.41 1.80
CA GLU A 94 14.45 3.53 2.58
C GLU A 94 12.96 3.36 2.81
N ILE A 95 12.53 3.41 4.06
CA ILE A 95 11.14 3.18 4.47
C ILE A 95 10.67 4.41 5.23
N THR A 96 9.68 5.12 4.68
CA THR A 96 9.18 6.37 5.26
C THR A 96 7.67 6.46 5.11
N VAL A 97 7.03 7.24 5.99
CA VAL A 97 5.63 7.61 5.81
C VAL A 97 5.58 8.70 4.75
N ASP A 98 4.76 8.53 3.73
CA ASP A 98 4.58 9.52 2.68
C ASP A 98 3.36 10.37 2.98
N GLU A 99 3.59 11.53 3.60
CA GLU A 99 2.52 12.44 3.99
C GLU A 99 2.01 13.29 2.83
N SER A 100 2.65 13.21 1.66
CA SER A 100 2.20 13.94 0.46
C SER A 100 1.08 13.21 -0.27
N LEU A 101 0.82 11.95 0.07
CA LEU A 101 -0.17 11.10 -0.58
C LEU A 101 -1.32 10.77 0.35
N ALA A 102 -2.50 10.60 -0.23
CA ALA A 102 -3.67 10.09 0.45
C ALA A 102 -4.23 8.90 -0.33
N VAL A 103 -4.92 8.01 0.37
CA VAL A 103 -5.63 6.90 -0.25
C VAL A 103 -7.02 7.38 -0.67
N ALA A 104 -7.40 7.06 -1.89
CA ALA A 104 -8.70 7.48 -2.43
C ALA A 104 -9.40 6.29 -3.10
N VAL A 105 -10.71 6.38 -3.17
CA VAL A 105 -11.56 5.42 -3.89
C VAL A 105 -12.43 6.19 -4.88
N GLY A 106 -12.89 5.50 -5.93
CA GLY A 106 -13.82 6.07 -6.88
C GLY A 106 -13.20 7.04 -7.88
N THR A 107 -11.90 7.06 -8.03
CA THR A 107 -11.21 7.93 -8.98
C THR A 107 -10.13 7.16 -9.74
N ASN A 108 -9.86 7.58 -10.98
CA ASN A 108 -8.72 7.08 -11.76
C ASN A 108 -7.54 8.04 -11.75
N GLU A 109 -7.61 9.09 -10.93
CA GLU A 109 -6.52 10.03 -10.78
C GLU A 109 -5.36 9.42 -10.00
N GLY A 110 -4.15 9.90 -10.26
CA GLY A 110 -2.96 9.45 -9.56
C GLY A 110 -2.59 8.00 -9.90
N LEU A 111 -2.10 7.28 -8.91
CA LEU A 111 -1.71 5.88 -9.05
C LEU A 111 -2.91 5.01 -8.67
N ALA A 112 -3.77 4.74 -9.63
CA ALA A 112 -5.05 4.06 -9.39
C ALA A 112 -5.17 2.78 -10.19
N ALA A 113 -5.86 1.78 -9.61
CA ALA A 113 -6.14 0.50 -10.22
C ALA A 113 -7.34 -0.15 -9.54
N PRO A 114 -7.94 -1.20 -10.14
CA PRO A 114 -9.04 -1.91 -9.50
C PRO A 114 -8.67 -2.45 -8.12
N ASP A 115 -9.63 -2.40 -7.19
CA ASP A 115 -9.46 -2.98 -5.86
C ASP A 115 -9.21 -4.49 -5.99
N PRO A 116 -8.14 -5.03 -5.42
CA PRO A 116 -7.77 -6.43 -5.62
C PRO A 116 -8.67 -7.42 -4.88
N ARG A 117 -9.46 -6.94 -3.93
CA ARG A 117 -10.32 -7.81 -3.12
C ARG A 117 -11.57 -8.22 -3.87
N LEU A 118 -12.18 -7.27 -4.62
CA LEU A 118 -13.45 -7.50 -5.32
C LEU A 118 -13.62 -6.47 -6.41
N PRO A 119 -13.82 -6.87 -7.69
CA PRO A 119 -13.99 -5.90 -8.79
C PRO A 119 -15.13 -4.91 -8.55
N ALA A 120 -16.20 -5.32 -7.87
CA ALA A 120 -17.32 -4.45 -7.57
C ALA A 120 -16.96 -3.28 -6.64
N MET A 121 -15.82 -3.33 -5.97
CA MET A 121 -15.33 -2.24 -5.13
C MET A 121 -14.84 -1.04 -5.95
N GLY A 122 -14.63 -1.20 -7.25
CA GLY A 122 -14.18 -0.13 -8.12
C GLY A 122 -12.71 0.17 -8.00
N LEU A 123 -12.33 1.42 -8.27
CA LEU A 123 -10.93 1.85 -8.28
C LEU A 123 -10.47 2.31 -6.90
N ARG A 124 -9.21 2.01 -6.61
CA ARG A 124 -8.50 2.47 -5.42
C ARG A 124 -7.21 3.11 -5.89
N GLY A 125 -6.80 4.22 -5.28
CA GLY A 125 -5.60 4.90 -5.74
C GLY A 125 -4.93 5.74 -4.69
N LEU A 126 -3.73 6.21 -5.05
CA LEU A 126 -2.95 7.16 -4.28
C LEU A 126 -2.97 8.49 -5.03
N VAL A 127 -3.39 9.53 -4.36
CA VAL A 127 -3.54 10.87 -4.93
C VAL A 127 -2.78 11.88 -4.06
N PRO A 128 -2.39 13.03 -4.62
CA PRO A 128 -1.83 14.08 -3.79
C PRO A 128 -2.80 14.46 -2.68
N LYS A 129 -2.27 14.58 -1.47
CA LYS A 129 -3.09 14.90 -0.29
C LYS A 129 -3.78 16.25 -0.50
N GLY A 130 -5.09 16.28 -0.25
CA GLY A 130 -5.89 17.49 -0.43
C GLY A 130 -6.43 17.69 -1.83
N SER A 131 -6.15 16.81 -2.78
CA SER A 131 -6.63 16.93 -4.16
C SER A 131 -8.08 16.50 -4.32
N LEU A 132 -8.63 15.71 -3.39
CA LEU A 132 -10.01 15.24 -3.37
C LEU A 132 -10.66 15.53 -2.02
N PRO A 133 -12.01 15.60 -1.98
CA PRO A 133 -12.74 15.75 -0.71
C PRO A 133 -12.43 14.66 0.30
#